data_c6fca4101bd7b38dad2ba415beed6840
#
_entry.id   c6fca4101bd7b38dad2ba415beed6840
#
_cell.length_a   1.000
_cell.length_b   1.000
_cell.length_c   1.000
_cell.angle_alpha   90.00
_cell.angle_beta   90.00
_cell.angle_gamma   90.00
#
_symmetry.space_group_name_H-M   'P 1'
#
loop_
_entity.id
_entity.type
_entity.pdbx_description
1 polymer ?
#
loop_
_entity_poly.entity_id
_entity_poly.type
_entity_poly.pdbx_seq_one_letter_code
_entity_poly.pdbx_strand_id
1 'polypeptide(L)'
;PINKYPVLLRQISESCLRFYTYFIEILSNLENDFSVLEEELGLRGKLNDIKFGKGDTHSQGKTVLILFFDDAKIVYKPKNLIINNSLNTIAEYIRKVDEKIRIRIPRTIAYSDHSYEEFIDYLPLEQKKKLPEYYYNFGVLLAFIYLFNGSDIHFENLISYGDMPVIIDFETMLQQPLFDDKTGQSLLDTLFHRVTRTLLLPTEGVKREDGLDVEMSALTGNFKKDAFNGQVLINLNTDKVKFDIGKIDFEGGKNLPVRDGDIEFDKYIKDFKKGFRDFYLIFEELNKTEEFKMLLKANLYGLKTRVLFRDTNSYASVLSFLYHPDFYEEMLDREKALENLWSNKFSNQGIVASECEQMRLLDIPIFYTDTNINEIYDDFGNHIG
;
A
#
# COMPACT_ATOMS: atom_id res chain seq x y z
N PRO A 1 -20.69 -24.56 22.82
CA PRO A 1 -20.25 -23.41 22.01
C PRO A 1 -20.36 -23.68 20.51
N ILE A 2 -19.78 -24.79 19.98
CA ILE A 2 -19.75 -25.10 18.53
C ILE A 2 -21.14 -25.18 17.91
N ASN A 3 -22.10 -25.82 18.59
CA ASN A 3 -23.47 -25.94 18.09
C ASN A 3 -24.24 -24.58 18.08
N LYS A 4 -23.76 -23.62 18.85
CA LYS A 4 -24.32 -22.27 18.86
C LYS A 4 -23.77 -21.39 17.75
N TYR A 5 -22.50 -21.60 17.38
CA TYR A 5 -21.78 -20.78 16.42
C TYR A 5 -21.19 -21.60 15.26
N PRO A 6 -22.04 -22.23 14.42
CA PRO A 6 -21.56 -23.09 13.33
C PRO A 6 -20.79 -22.30 12.26
N VAL A 7 -21.12 -21.04 12.03
CA VAL A 7 -20.44 -20.16 11.10
C VAL A 7 -19.01 -19.85 11.56
N LEU A 8 -18.80 -19.66 12.87
CA LEU A 8 -17.46 -19.46 13.44
C LEU A 8 -16.57 -20.69 13.21
N LEU A 9 -17.12 -21.89 13.46
CA LEU A 9 -16.36 -23.14 13.24
C LEU A 9 -15.93 -23.25 11.78
N ARG A 10 -16.85 -23.01 10.85
CA ARG A 10 -16.55 -23.01 9.41
C ARG A 10 -15.46 -22.01 9.07
N GLN A 11 -15.57 -20.75 9.51
CA GLN A 11 -14.60 -19.71 9.21
C GLN A 11 -13.21 -20.01 9.77
N ILE A 12 -13.11 -20.50 11.01
CA ILE A 12 -11.84 -20.93 11.60
C ILE A 12 -11.22 -22.06 10.75
N SER A 13 -12.02 -23.05 10.38
CA SER A 13 -11.53 -24.19 9.59
C SER A 13 -11.02 -23.75 8.21
N GLU A 14 -11.78 -22.91 7.51
CA GLU A 14 -11.41 -22.35 6.21
C GLU A 14 -10.15 -21.47 6.32
N SER A 15 -10.06 -20.63 7.36
CA SER A 15 -8.88 -19.78 7.58
C SER A 15 -7.63 -20.61 7.90
N CYS A 16 -7.75 -21.65 8.71
CA CYS A 16 -6.64 -22.55 8.99
C CYS A 16 -6.16 -23.27 7.71
N LEU A 17 -7.09 -23.73 6.87
CA LEU A 17 -6.75 -24.40 5.62
C LEU A 17 -6.05 -23.45 4.64
N ARG A 18 -6.58 -22.22 4.47
CA ARG A 18 -5.97 -21.19 3.62
C ARG A 18 -4.57 -20.80 4.12
N PHE A 19 -4.42 -20.61 5.43
CA PHE A 19 -3.11 -20.33 6.04
C PHE A 19 -2.11 -21.47 5.76
N TYR A 20 -2.54 -22.72 5.96
CA TYR A 20 -1.69 -23.88 5.69
C TYR A 20 -1.27 -23.93 4.22
N THR A 21 -2.22 -23.76 3.30
CA THR A 21 -1.95 -23.75 1.85
C THR A 21 -0.98 -22.64 1.47
N TYR A 22 -1.20 -21.44 1.99
CA TYR A 22 -0.31 -20.30 1.74
C TYR A 22 1.10 -20.52 2.31
N PHE A 23 1.19 -21.10 3.50
CA PHE A 23 2.48 -21.41 4.11
C PHE A 23 3.30 -22.42 3.28
N ILE A 24 2.66 -23.45 2.76
CA ILE A 24 3.32 -24.41 1.87
C ILE A 24 3.74 -23.75 0.56
N GLU A 25 2.90 -22.91 -0.02
CA GLU A 25 3.23 -22.13 -1.22
C GLU A 25 4.49 -21.27 -1.01
N ILE A 26 4.59 -20.56 0.11
CA ILE A 26 5.76 -19.73 0.46
C ILE A 26 7.04 -20.61 0.51
N LEU A 27 6.98 -21.74 1.20
CA LEU A 27 8.14 -22.62 1.33
C LEU A 27 8.56 -23.20 -0.02
N SER A 28 7.60 -23.59 -0.86
CA SER A 28 7.87 -24.10 -2.21
C SER A 28 8.49 -23.02 -3.11
N ASN A 29 7.95 -21.79 -3.06
CA ASN A 29 8.51 -20.66 -3.82
C ASN A 29 9.93 -20.36 -3.36
N LEU A 30 10.17 -20.32 -2.05
CA LEU A 30 11.52 -20.11 -1.51
C LEU A 30 12.50 -21.18 -1.95
N GLU A 31 12.11 -22.46 -1.93
CA GLU A 31 12.97 -23.57 -2.38
C GLU A 31 13.34 -23.42 -3.85
N ASN A 32 12.37 -23.08 -4.70
CA ASN A 32 12.58 -22.94 -6.14
C ASN A 32 13.42 -21.72 -6.52
N ASP A 33 13.25 -20.62 -5.78
CA ASP A 33 13.81 -19.31 -6.13
C ASP A 33 15.11 -18.99 -5.39
N PHE A 34 15.51 -19.80 -4.43
CA PHE A 34 16.59 -19.48 -3.50
C PHE A 34 17.90 -19.11 -4.20
N SER A 35 18.26 -19.80 -5.27
CA SER A 35 19.48 -19.50 -6.04
C SER A 35 19.46 -18.10 -6.66
N VAL A 36 18.31 -17.66 -7.15
CA VAL A 36 18.14 -16.30 -7.70
C VAL A 36 18.19 -15.26 -6.58
N LEU A 37 17.62 -15.57 -5.40
CA LEU A 37 17.68 -14.69 -4.23
C LEU A 37 19.12 -14.54 -3.71
N GLU A 38 19.94 -15.59 -3.74
CA GLU A 38 21.37 -15.51 -3.40
C GLU A 38 22.12 -14.60 -4.37
N GLU A 39 21.88 -14.75 -5.67
CA GLU A 39 22.58 -13.97 -6.71
C GLU A 39 22.17 -12.49 -6.71
N GLU A 40 20.86 -12.22 -6.74
CA GLU A 40 20.30 -10.89 -6.98
C GLU A 40 20.15 -10.05 -5.70
N LEU A 41 19.81 -10.66 -4.57
CA LEU A 41 19.62 -9.95 -3.29
C LEU A 41 20.77 -10.18 -2.32
N GLY A 42 21.73 -11.07 -2.65
CA GLY A 42 22.86 -11.40 -1.80
C GLY A 42 22.46 -12.19 -0.55
N LEU A 43 21.34 -12.89 -0.62
CA LEU A 43 20.81 -13.68 0.49
C LEU A 43 21.76 -14.83 0.83
N ARG A 44 22.02 -15.06 2.10
CA ARG A 44 22.85 -16.16 2.57
C ARG A 44 22.30 -16.76 3.84
N GLY A 45 22.67 -18.02 4.07
CA GLY A 45 22.32 -18.71 5.30
C GLY A 45 20.92 -19.34 5.29
N LYS A 46 20.41 -19.64 6.48
CA LYS A 46 19.14 -20.35 6.67
C LYS A 46 18.02 -19.40 7.01
N LEU A 47 16.80 -19.76 6.60
CA LEU A 47 15.59 -19.11 7.08
C LEU A 47 15.40 -19.43 8.57
N ASN A 48 15.36 -18.37 9.40
CA ASN A 48 15.26 -18.50 10.85
C ASN A 48 13.87 -18.14 11.39
N ASP A 49 13.18 -17.19 10.75
CA ASP A 49 11.88 -16.70 11.20
C ASP A 49 11.06 -16.14 10.04
N ILE A 50 9.75 -16.20 10.16
CA ILE A 50 8.79 -15.62 9.22
C ILE A 50 7.81 -14.77 10.02
N LYS A 51 7.76 -13.46 9.76
CA LYS A 51 6.74 -12.57 10.33
C LYS A 51 5.61 -12.36 9.34
N PHE A 52 4.44 -12.84 9.71
CA PHE A 52 3.19 -12.68 8.99
C PHE A 52 2.47 -11.37 9.31
N GLY A 53 1.44 -11.04 8.52
CA GLY A 53 0.51 -9.95 8.82
C GLY A 53 1.13 -8.56 8.70
N LYS A 54 1.93 -8.33 7.67
CA LYS A 54 2.52 -7.03 7.36
C LYS A 54 1.71 -6.31 6.27
N GLY A 55 0.46 -6.01 6.58
CA GLY A 55 -0.52 -5.39 5.71
C GLY A 55 -1.85 -6.14 5.73
N ASP A 56 -2.77 -5.70 4.90
CA ASP A 56 -4.09 -6.30 4.76
C ASP A 56 -4.01 -7.71 4.20
N THR A 57 -5.07 -8.49 4.44
CA THR A 57 -5.25 -9.79 3.81
C THR A 57 -6.00 -9.64 2.50
N HIS A 58 -5.50 -10.29 1.46
CA HIS A 58 -6.09 -10.38 0.14
C HIS A 58 -5.98 -11.81 -0.37
N SER A 59 -6.54 -12.09 -1.53
CA SER A 59 -6.30 -13.34 -2.28
C SER A 59 -6.41 -14.59 -1.41
N GLN A 60 -7.54 -14.71 -0.68
CA GLN A 60 -7.86 -15.83 0.21
C GLN A 60 -6.98 -15.90 1.48
N GLY A 61 -6.72 -14.75 2.09
CA GLY A 61 -6.00 -14.65 3.36
C GLY A 61 -4.49 -14.53 3.21
N LYS A 62 -3.98 -14.27 1.99
CA LYS A 62 -2.56 -13.98 1.79
C LYS A 62 -2.20 -12.59 2.31
N THR A 63 -1.00 -12.44 2.84
CA THR A 63 -0.50 -11.19 3.40
C THR A 63 0.99 -11.04 3.11
N VAL A 64 1.49 -9.82 3.23
CA VAL A 64 2.93 -9.53 3.13
C VAL A 64 3.68 -10.15 4.31
N LEU A 65 4.86 -10.68 4.06
CA LEU A 65 5.72 -11.33 5.04
C LEU A 65 7.09 -10.70 5.08
N ILE A 66 7.74 -10.78 6.25
CA ILE A 66 9.16 -10.52 6.37
C ILE A 66 9.85 -11.85 6.68
N LEU A 67 10.78 -12.23 5.84
CA LEU A 67 11.58 -13.43 5.97
C LEU A 67 12.94 -13.07 6.55
N PHE A 68 13.33 -13.74 7.64
CA PHE A 68 14.57 -13.50 8.36
C PHE A 68 15.55 -14.64 8.11
N PHE A 69 16.68 -14.29 7.53
CA PHE A 69 17.81 -15.18 7.33
C PHE A 69 18.95 -14.87 8.29
N ASP A 70 20.01 -15.66 8.27
CA ASP A 70 21.14 -15.49 9.21
C ASP A 70 21.75 -14.08 9.14
N ASP A 71 21.85 -13.49 7.95
CA ASP A 71 22.52 -12.23 7.69
C ASP A 71 21.64 -11.19 6.97
N ALA A 72 20.41 -11.53 6.60
CA ALA A 72 19.56 -10.66 5.79
C ALA A 72 18.08 -10.78 6.15
N LYS A 73 17.34 -9.75 5.75
CA LYS A 73 15.87 -9.73 5.77
C LYS A 73 15.39 -9.38 4.37
N ILE A 74 14.35 -10.07 3.92
CA ILE A 74 13.65 -9.74 2.67
C ILE A 74 12.15 -9.69 2.92
N VAL A 75 11.43 -9.01 2.04
CA VAL A 75 9.97 -8.96 2.05
C VAL A 75 9.45 -9.89 0.96
N TYR A 76 8.54 -10.79 1.34
CA TYR A 76 7.78 -11.60 0.39
C TYR A 76 6.39 -10.96 0.21
N LYS A 77 6.00 -10.73 -1.03
CA LYS A 77 4.68 -10.19 -1.38
C LYS A 77 3.96 -11.18 -2.30
N PRO A 78 2.73 -11.63 -1.97
CA PRO A 78 2.00 -12.61 -2.78
C PRO A 78 1.33 -11.95 -3.99
N LYS A 79 2.09 -11.21 -4.76
CA LYS A 79 1.66 -10.50 -5.97
C LYS A 79 2.84 -10.19 -6.89
N ASN A 80 2.55 -10.00 -8.18
CA ASN A 80 3.55 -9.56 -9.14
C ASN A 80 3.88 -8.07 -8.94
N LEU A 81 5.16 -7.76 -8.73
CA LEU A 81 5.69 -6.41 -8.58
C LEU A 81 6.59 -5.98 -9.75
N ILE A 82 6.34 -6.46 -10.95
CA ILE A 82 7.12 -6.04 -12.13
C ILE A 82 7.11 -4.52 -12.34
N ILE A 83 6.08 -3.84 -11.83
CA ILE A 83 5.98 -2.38 -11.85
C ILE A 83 7.18 -1.71 -11.16
N ASN A 84 7.70 -2.28 -10.06
CA ASN A 84 8.88 -1.75 -9.37
C ASN A 84 10.11 -1.76 -10.30
N ASN A 85 10.33 -2.86 -11.03
CA ASN A 85 11.44 -2.99 -11.96
C ASN A 85 11.30 -2.01 -13.14
N SER A 86 10.09 -1.85 -13.64
CA SER A 86 9.77 -0.89 -14.70
C SER A 86 10.03 0.56 -14.28
N LEU A 87 9.53 0.94 -13.11
CA LEU A 87 9.75 2.28 -12.55
C LEU A 87 11.23 2.52 -12.22
N ASN A 88 11.95 1.49 -11.71
CA ASN A 88 13.38 1.58 -11.45
C ASN A 88 14.19 1.79 -12.74
N THR A 89 13.84 1.09 -13.82
CA THR A 89 14.49 1.27 -15.13
C THR A 89 14.36 2.71 -15.62
N ILE A 90 13.17 3.30 -15.47
CA ILE A 90 12.92 4.69 -15.84
C ILE A 90 13.68 5.66 -14.93
N ALA A 91 13.65 5.44 -13.61
CA ALA A 91 14.36 6.27 -12.64
C ALA A 91 15.89 6.28 -12.91
N GLU A 92 16.47 5.12 -13.20
CA GLU A 92 17.88 4.98 -13.55
C GLU A 92 18.24 5.66 -14.87
N TYR A 93 17.36 5.61 -15.87
CA TYR A 93 17.56 6.35 -17.11
C TYR A 93 17.61 7.86 -16.85
N ILE A 94 16.68 8.39 -16.06
CA ILE A 94 16.64 9.82 -15.70
C ILE A 94 17.89 10.20 -14.90
N ARG A 95 18.31 9.36 -13.95
CA ARG A 95 19.54 9.58 -13.15
C ARG A 95 20.82 9.66 -14.00
N LYS A 96 20.90 8.90 -15.11
CA LYS A 96 22.04 8.99 -16.04
C LYS A 96 22.11 10.32 -16.77
N VAL A 97 20.98 11.02 -16.92
CA VAL A 97 20.91 12.35 -17.52
C VAL A 97 21.33 13.44 -16.53
N ASP A 98 20.88 13.32 -15.27
CA ASP A 98 21.31 14.20 -14.18
C ASP A 98 21.46 13.38 -12.88
N GLU A 99 22.69 13.20 -12.43
CA GLU A 99 23.05 12.42 -11.23
C GLU A 99 22.47 12.99 -9.92
N LYS A 100 22.01 14.26 -9.94
CA LYS A 100 21.34 14.87 -8.78
C LYS A 100 19.94 14.34 -8.59
N ILE A 101 19.32 13.83 -9.64
CA ILE A 101 17.99 13.24 -9.59
C ILE A 101 18.12 11.81 -9.08
N ARG A 102 17.78 11.61 -7.82
CA ARG A 102 17.90 10.31 -7.18
C ARG A 102 16.52 9.85 -6.70
N ILE A 103 16.10 8.71 -7.17
CA ILE A 103 14.91 7.99 -6.70
C ILE A 103 15.39 6.59 -6.34
N ARG A 104 15.09 6.15 -5.13
CA ARG A 104 15.40 4.80 -4.70
C ARG A 104 14.13 3.96 -4.69
N ILE A 105 14.14 2.90 -5.48
CA ILE A 105 13.12 1.87 -5.51
C ILE A 105 13.75 0.60 -4.94
N PRO A 106 13.09 -0.12 -4.01
CA PRO A 106 13.62 -1.36 -3.48
C PRO A 106 13.92 -2.38 -4.59
N ARG A 107 15.04 -3.08 -4.50
CA ARG A 107 15.35 -4.15 -5.46
C ARG A 107 14.26 -5.21 -5.35
N THR A 108 13.73 -5.62 -6.50
CA THR A 108 12.58 -6.52 -6.57
C THR A 108 12.86 -7.64 -7.56
N ILE A 109 12.61 -8.87 -7.13
CA ILE A 109 12.55 -10.05 -8.00
C ILE A 109 11.08 -10.41 -8.13
N ALA A 110 10.53 -10.24 -9.33
CA ALA A 110 9.10 -10.40 -9.59
C ALA A 110 8.83 -11.66 -10.41
N TYR A 111 7.93 -12.50 -9.90
CA TYR A 111 7.33 -13.63 -10.59
C TYR A 111 5.87 -13.32 -10.95
N SER A 112 5.18 -14.25 -11.61
CA SER A 112 3.80 -14.03 -12.07
C SER A 112 2.78 -13.83 -10.95
N ASP A 113 3.00 -14.47 -9.81
CA ASP A 113 2.06 -14.60 -8.69
C ASP A 113 2.66 -14.18 -7.33
N HIS A 114 3.96 -13.96 -7.25
CA HIS A 114 4.65 -13.49 -6.05
C HIS A 114 5.89 -12.66 -6.40
N SER A 115 6.45 -12.02 -5.38
CA SER A 115 7.69 -11.25 -5.53
C SER A 115 8.49 -11.23 -4.22
N TYR A 116 9.79 -11.07 -4.37
CA TYR A 116 10.70 -10.77 -3.25
C TYR A 116 11.24 -9.36 -3.41
N GLU A 117 11.31 -8.66 -2.30
CA GLU A 117 11.76 -7.27 -2.28
C GLU A 117 12.80 -7.04 -1.19
N GLU A 118 13.78 -6.20 -1.49
CA GLU A 118 14.75 -5.71 -0.53
C GLU A 118 14.03 -5.13 0.70
N PHE A 119 14.40 -5.58 1.89
CA PHE A 119 13.89 -4.98 3.11
C PHE A 119 14.56 -3.62 3.36
N ILE A 120 13.78 -2.56 3.44
CA ILE A 120 14.28 -1.22 3.74
C ILE A 120 14.27 -0.99 5.25
N ASP A 121 15.43 -0.89 5.85
CA ASP A 121 15.56 -0.49 7.26
C ASP A 121 15.35 1.02 7.41
N TYR A 122 14.68 1.42 8.49
CA TYR A 122 14.61 2.83 8.85
C TYR A 122 15.98 3.33 9.28
N LEU A 123 16.55 4.24 8.51
CA LEU A 123 17.85 4.86 8.77
C LEU A 123 17.68 6.39 8.85
N PRO A 124 17.36 6.94 10.03
CA PRO A 124 17.22 8.39 10.19
C PRO A 124 18.55 9.10 9.95
N LEU A 125 18.47 10.38 9.61
CA LEU A 125 19.65 11.23 9.45
C LEU A 125 20.36 11.41 10.79
N GLU A 126 21.67 11.12 10.79
CA GLU A 126 22.52 11.39 11.95
C GLU A 126 22.75 12.88 12.17
N GLN A 127 22.70 13.67 11.10
CA GLN A 127 23.00 15.09 11.12
C GLN A 127 21.91 15.92 10.45
N LYS A 128 21.28 16.82 11.19
CA LYS A 128 20.23 17.73 10.69
C LYS A 128 20.70 18.61 9.52
N LYS A 129 22.01 18.82 9.32
CA LYS A 129 22.54 19.56 8.17
C LYS A 129 22.23 18.93 6.81
N LYS A 130 21.85 17.64 6.77
CA LYS A 130 21.43 16.93 5.56
C LYS A 130 19.91 17.03 5.26
N LEU A 131 19.14 17.69 6.12
CA LEU A 131 17.71 17.90 5.88
C LEU A 131 17.40 18.63 4.56
N PRO A 132 18.14 19.66 4.13
CA PRO A 132 17.91 20.27 2.81
C PRO A 132 18.00 19.25 1.66
N GLU A 133 18.99 18.34 1.71
CA GLU A 133 19.16 17.28 0.72
C GLU A 133 18.02 16.26 0.77
N TYR A 134 17.61 15.84 1.96
CA TYR A 134 16.45 14.95 2.13
C TYR A 134 15.18 15.56 1.51
N TYR A 135 14.89 16.84 1.81
CA TYR A 135 13.69 17.48 1.27
C TYR A 135 13.80 17.80 -0.21
N TYR A 136 14.99 18.02 -0.73
CA TYR A 136 15.20 18.06 -2.18
C TYR A 136 14.82 16.72 -2.82
N ASN A 137 15.34 15.60 -2.30
CA ASN A 137 15.01 14.26 -2.78
C ASN A 137 13.52 13.92 -2.60
N PHE A 138 12.89 14.41 -1.53
CA PHE A 138 11.45 14.27 -1.34
C PHE A 138 10.65 15.03 -2.42
N GLY A 139 11.09 16.20 -2.80
CA GLY A 139 10.51 16.97 -3.91
C GLY A 139 10.65 16.25 -5.25
N VAL A 140 11.82 15.63 -5.52
CA VAL A 140 12.06 14.76 -6.69
C VAL A 140 11.08 13.59 -6.68
N LEU A 141 10.96 12.90 -5.54
CA LEU A 141 10.05 11.76 -5.38
C LEU A 141 8.59 12.18 -5.62
N LEU A 142 8.15 13.30 -5.06
CA LEU A 142 6.80 13.80 -5.29
C LEU A 142 6.52 14.05 -6.76
N ALA A 143 7.46 14.67 -7.49
CA ALA A 143 7.31 14.92 -8.93
C ALA A 143 7.23 13.59 -9.72
N PHE A 144 8.05 12.60 -9.36
CA PHE A 144 7.99 11.27 -9.95
C PHE A 144 6.61 10.62 -9.74
N ILE A 145 6.15 10.52 -8.49
CA ILE A 145 4.85 9.92 -8.18
C ILE A 145 3.71 10.66 -8.87
N TYR A 146 3.75 11.99 -8.88
CA TYR A 146 2.74 12.81 -9.54
C TYR A 146 2.66 12.55 -11.05
N LEU A 147 3.81 12.54 -11.75
CA LEU A 147 3.87 12.36 -13.20
C LEU A 147 3.51 10.93 -13.64
N PHE A 148 3.78 9.94 -12.79
CA PHE A 148 3.38 8.56 -13.02
C PHE A 148 2.02 8.21 -12.39
N ASN A 149 1.18 9.20 -12.16
CA ASN A 149 -0.19 9.02 -11.67
C ASN A 149 -0.30 8.12 -10.42
N GLY A 150 0.64 8.26 -9.48
CA GLY A 150 0.57 7.55 -8.20
C GLY A 150 -0.44 8.16 -7.24
N SER A 151 -1.02 7.32 -6.40
CA SER A 151 -1.94 7.70 -5.33
C SER A 151 -1.68 6.87 -4.07
N ASP A 152 -2.30 7.23 -2.96
CA ASP A 152 -2.32 6.46 -1.71
C ASP A 152 -0.93 6.17 -1.09
N ILE A 153 0.04 7.07 -1.32
CA ILE A 153 1.37 6.98 -0.71
C ILE A 153 1.36 7.71 0.63
N HIS A 154 0.80 7.08 1.64
CA HIS A 154 0.74 7.62 2.99
C HIS A 154 1.99 7.31 3.83
N PHE A 155 2.01 7.72 5.09
CA PHE A 155 3.18 7.61 5.97
C PHE A 155 3.68 6.18 6.18
N GLU A 156 2.82 5.16 6.09
CA GLU A 156 3.22 3.75 6.25
C GLU A 156 3.92 3.20 5.00
N ASN A 157 3.65 3.80 3.82
CA ASN A 157 4.22 3.39 2.55
C ASN A 157 5.57 4.07 2.25
N LEU A 158 6.10 4.89 3.17
CA LEU A 158 7.36 5.58 3.02
C LEU A 158 8.31 5.32 4.19
N ILE A 159 9.55 5.00 3.89
CA ILE A 159 10.62 4.83 4.88
C ILE A 159 11.74 5.82 4.59
N SER A 160 12.16 6.57 5.60
CA SER A 160 13.36 7.41 5.52
C SER A 160 14.61 6.55 5.64
N TYR A 161 15.47 6.62 4.62
CA TYR A 161 16.72 5.90 4.53
C TYR A 161 17.87 6.89 4.26
N GLY A 162 18.46 7.40 5.34
CA GLY A 162 19.45 8.48 5.26
C GLY A 162 18.84 9.73 4.63
N ASP A 163 19.47 10.22 3.57
CA ASP A 163 19.01 11.38 2.81
C ASP A 163 17.95 11.05 1.74
N MET A 164 17.45 9.81 1.69
CA MET A 164 16.48 9.35 0.70
C MET A 164 15.13 8.97 1.35
N PRO A 165 14.02 9.57 0.91
CA PRO A 165 12.70 8.99 1.11
C PRO A 165 12.51 7.80 0.17
N VAL A 166 12.12 6.64 0.69
CA VAL A 166 11.95 5.39 -0.08
C VAL A 166 10.52 4.89 0.06
N ILE A 167 9.83 4.77 -1.06
CA ILE A 167 8.51 4.13 -1.10
C ILE A 167 8.69 2.62 -1.11
N ILE A 168 7.89 1.93 -0.32
CA ILE A 168 7.89 0.47 -0.20
C ILE A 168 6.64 -0.20 -0.78
N ASP A 169 5.72 0.58 -1.33
CA ASP A 169 4.56 0.08 -2.04
C ASP A 169 4.20 0.97 -3.24
N PHE A 170 4.33 0.41 -4.45
CA PHE A 170 4.08 1.09 -5.72
C PHE A 170 2.82 0.55 -6.42
N GLU A 171 1.98 -0.22 -5.75
CA GLU A 171 0.85 -0.88 -6.40
C GLU A 171 -0.23 0.08 -6.93
N THR A 172 -0.31 1.28 -6.37
CA THR A 172 -1.25 2.34 -6.74
C THR A 172 -0.65 3.38 -7.69
N MET A 173 0.40 3.02 -8.41
CA MET A 173 0.96 3.83 -9.50
C MET A 173 0.17 3.66 -10.79
N LEU A 174 0.36 4.59 -11.75
CA LEU A 174 -0.24 4.54 -13.08
C LEU A 174 -1.77 4.53 -13.06
N GLN A 175 -2.36 5.17 -12.06
CA GLN A 175 -3.82 5.23 -11.92
C GLN A 175 -4.45 5.90 -13.15
N GLN A 176 -5.55 5.33 -13.62
CA GLN A 176 -6.36 5.87 -14.71
C GLN A 176 -7.69 6.39 -14.18
N PRO A 177 -8.28 7.42 -14.80
CA PRO A 177 -9.63 7.84 -14.47
C PRO A 177 -10.62 6.74 -14.88
N LEU A 178 -11.19 6.05 -13.91
CA LEU A 178 -12.10 4.91 -14.11
C LEU A 178 -13.56 5.33 -14.34
N PHE A 179 -13.86 6.62 -14.31
CA PHE A 179 -15.23 7.11 -14.37
C PHE A 179 -15.54 7.73 -15.73
N ASP A 180 -16.36 7.04 -16.51
CA ASP A 180 -17.06 7.60 -17.67
C ASP A 180 -18.35 8.27 -17.21
N ASP A 181 -18.27 9.24 -16.32
CA ASP A 181 -19.44 10.00 -15.88
C ASP A 181 -19.51 11.34 -16.61
N LYS A 182 -20.41 11.40 -17.57
CA LYS A 182 -20.69 12.61 -18.38
C LYS A 182 -21.23 13.78 -17.58
N THR A 183 -21.53 13.60 -16.30
CA THR A 183 -22.18 14.62 -15.44
C THR A 183 -21.31 15.18 -14.32
N GLY A 184 -20.23 14.49 -13.91
CA GLY A 184 -19.34 14.88 -12.81
C GLY A 184 -17.88 15.20 -13.19
N GLN A 185 -17.57 15.11 -14.47
CA GLN A 185 -16.20 15.12 -15.01
C GLN A 185 -15.32 16.30 -14.54
N SER A 186 -15.84 17.50 -14.44
CA SER A 186 -14.97 18.66 -14.18
C SER A 186 -14.39 18.73 -12.77
N LEU A 187 -15.11 18.26 -11.73
CA LEU A 187 -14.61 18.29 -10.35
C LEU A 187 -13.72 17.10 -10.04
N LEU A 188 -14.13 15.91 -10.46
CA LEU A 188 -13.36 14.67 -10.27
C LEU A 188 -12.07 14.71 -11.10
N ASP A 189 -12.10 15.18 -12.35
CA ASP A 189 -10.91 15.43 -13.18
C ASP A 189 -9.95 16.42 -12.50
N THR A 190 -10.49 17.51 -11.93
CA THR A 190 -9.67 18.47 -11.20
C THR A 190 -9.02 17.85 -9.97
N LEU A 191 -9.73 16.98 -9.23
CA LEU A 191 -9.19 16.30 -8.06
C LEU A 191 -8.16 15.24 -8.49
N PHE A 192 -8.42 14.53 -9.58
CA PHE A 192 -7.52 13.52 -10.12
C PHE A 192 -6.16 14.11 -10.53
N HIS A 193 -6.13 15.33 -11.03
CA HIS A 193 -4.89 16.00 -11.44
C HIS A 193 -4.21 16.80 -10.34
N ARG A 194 -4.71 16.78 -9.09
CA ARG A 194 -4.04 17.46 -7.98
C ARG A 194 -2.87 16.63 -7.45
N VAL A 195 -1.79 17.31 -7.09
CA VAL A 195 -0.62 16.69 -6.45
C VAL A 195 -0.97 16.07 -5.09
N THR A 196 -2.01 16.55 -4.43
CA THR A 196 -2.48 16.05 -3.12
C THR A 196 -3.06 14.65 -3.18
N ARG A 197 -3.51 14.17 -4.37
CA ARG A 197 -3.97 12.77 -4.52
C ARG A 197 -2.90 11.74 -4.19
N THR A 198 -1.62 12.13 -4.28
CA THR A 198 -0.50 11.24 -3.98
C THR A 198 -0.45 10.82 -2.52
N LEU A 199 -1.11 11.55 -1.61
CA LEU A 199 -1.00 11.47 -0.15
C LEU A 199 0.42 11.67 0.39
N LEU A 200 1.38 12.06 -0.46
CA LEU A 200 2.69 12.48 0.00
C LEU A 200 2.63 13.81 0.76
N LEU A 201 1.70 14.69 0.38
CA LEU A 201 1.51 16.00 1.00
C LEU A 201 0.32 16.00 1.96
N PRO A 202 0.38 16.82 3.02
CA PRO A 202 -0.77 17.05 3.89
C PRO A 202 -1.99 17.48 3.08
N THR A 203 -3.09 16.78 3.30
CA THR A 203 -4.42 17.23 2.88
C THR A 203 -5.07 17.92 4.07
N GLU A 204 -5.94 18.91 3.84
CA GLU A 204 -6.80 19.41 4.92
C GLU A 204 -7.53 18.20 5.50
N GLY A 205 -7.25 17.92 6.78
CA GLY A 205 -7.54 16.67 7.41
C GLY A 205 -9.00 16.26 7.25
N VAL A 206 -9.21 14.99 7.04
CA VAL A 206 -10.53 14.39 7.17
C VAL A 206 -10.91 14.54 8.63
N LYS A 207 -11.72 15.58 8.95
CA LYS A 207 -12.29 15.75 10.28
C LYS A 207 -13.17 14.55 10.53
N ARG A 208 -12.71 13.66 11.39
CA ARG A 208 -13.53 12.57 11.89
C ARG A 208 -14.66 13.13 12.74
N GLU A 209 -15.75 12.41 12.87
CA GLU A 209 -16.91 12.80 13.72
C GLU A 209 -16.51 13.06 15.18
N ASP A 210 -15.38 12.50 15.63
CA ASP A 210 -14.82 12.72 16.98
C ASP A 210 -13.91 13.97 17.09
N GLY A 211 -13.76 14.73 16.00
CA GLY A 211 -13.03 16.02 15.97
C GLY A 211 -11.50 15.87 15.93
N LEU A 212 -10.97 14.68 15.73
CA LEU A 212 -9.53 14.45 15.63
C LEU A 212 -9.07 14.45 14.17
N ASP A 213 -8.14 15.36 13.86
CA ASP A 213 -7.41 15.35 12.59
C ASP A 213 -6.23 14.37 12.71
N VAL A 214 -6.35 13.20 12.09
CA VAL A 214 -5.20 12.30 11.91
C VAL A 214 -4.53 12.67 10.59
N GLU A 215 -3.30 13.16 10.69
CA GLU A 215 -2.49 13.48 9.51
C GLU A 215 -1.86 12.20 8.96
N MET A 216 -2.28 11.79 7.77
CA MET A 216 -1.88 10.53 7.14
C MET A 216 -0.79 10.70 6.08
N SER A 217 -0.38 11.95 5.74
CA SER A 217 0.57 12.17 4.66
C SER A 217 1.95 11.58 4.96
N ALA A 218 2.65 11.19 3.90
CA ALA A 218 4.01 10.70 4.04
C ALA A 218 4.99 11.79 4.53
N LEU A 219 4.70 13.06 4.30
CA LEU A 219 5.57 14.17 4.70
C LEU A 219 5.53 14.46 6.19
N THR A 220 4.36 14.42 6.81
CA THR A 220 4.13 14.92 8.18
C THR A 220 3.44 13.94 9.12
N GLY A 221 2.99 12.80 8.63
CA GLY A 221 2.38 11.76 9.45
C GLY A 221 3.29 11.40 10.63
N ASN A 222 2.79 11.49 11.87
CA ASN A 222 3.61 11.31 13.06
C ASN A 222 2.82 10.66 14.19
N PHE A 223 3.56 10.09 15.17
CA PHE A 223 3.00 9.50 16.38
C PHE A 223 2.16 10.52 17.17
N LYS A 224 0.98 10.10 17.58
CA LYS A 224 0.12 10.84 18.51
C LYS A 224 -0.38 9.89 19.59
N LYS A 225 -0.03 10.20 20.84
CA LYS A 225 -0.58 9.49 21.99
C LYS A 225 -2.06 9.83 22.16
N ASP A 226 -2.86 8.82 22.57
CA ASP A 226 -4.31 8.98 22.75
C ASP A 226 -5.02 9.60 21.53
N ALA A 227 -4.56 9.26 20.32
CA ALA A 227 -4.95 9.92 19.08
C ALA A 227 -6.45 9.85 18.81
N PHE A 228 -7.07 8.73 19.13
CA PHE A 228 -8.51 8.55 18.91
C PHE A 228 -9.13 7.54 19.89
N ASN A 229 -10.47 7.61 20.05
CA ASN A 229 -11.23 6.60 20.74
C ASN A 229 -11.56 5.46 19.76
N GLY A 230 -11.30 4.23 20.17
CA GLY A 230 -11.63 3.06 19.38
C GLY A 230 -11.95 1.86 20.23
N GLN A 231 -12.38 0.78 19.60
CA GLN A 231 -12.62 -0.47 20.29
C GLN A 231 -11.29 -1.10 20.71
N VAL A 232 -11.15 -1.34 22.00
CA VAL A 232 -10.02 -2.05 22.59
C VAL A 232 -10.49 -3.30 23.28
N LEU A 233 -9.71 -4.36 23.22
CA LEU A 233 -9.97 -5.57 24.00
C LEU A 233 -9.38 -5.38 25.42
N ILE A 234 -10.23 -5.48 26.43
CA ILE A 234 -9.83 -5.46 27.82
C ILE A 234 -9.94 -6.85 28.44
N ASN A 235 -9.23 -7.10 29.52
CA ASN A 235 -9.13 -8.38 30.20
C ASN A 235 -8.67 -9.52 29.28
N LEU A 236 -7.69 -9.23 28.43
CA LEU A 236 -7.08 -10.21 27.53
C LEU A 236 -6.64 -11.46 28.31
N ASN A 237 -6.77 -12.62 27.66
CA ASN A 237 -6.40 -13.93 28.22
C ASN A 237 -7.20 -14.35 29.47
N THR A 238 -8.37 -13.79 29.70
CA THR A 238 -9.29 -14.17 30.77
C THR A 238 -10.68 -14.53 30.22
N ASP A 239 -11.51 -15.19 31.02
CA ASP A 239 -12.93 -15.45 30.74
C ASP A 239 -13.81 -14.17 30.77
N LYS A 240 -13.23 -13.04 31.13
CA LYS A 240 -13.87 -11.72 31.18
C LYS A 240 -13.43 -10.80 30.05
N VAL A 241 -12.81 -11.36 29.00
CA VAL A 241 -12.45 -10.56 27.82
C VAL A 241 -13.69 -9.92 27.20
N LYS A 242 -13.61 -8.64 26.93
CA LYS A 242 -14.68 -7.88 26.26
C LYS A 242 -14.12 -6.75 25.45
N PHE A 243 -14.90 -6.29 24.47
CA PHE A 243 -14.65 -5.00 23.83
C PHE A 243 -15.08 -3.86 24.74
N ASP A 244 -14.30 -2.81 24.75
CA ASP A 244 -14.60 -1.56 25.44
C ASP A 244 -14.13 -0.39 24.58
N ILE A 245 -14.54 0.83 24.89
CA ILE A 245 -14.04 2.01 24.21
C ILE A 245 -12.84 2.52 24.99
N GLY A 246 -11.70 2.56 24.34
CA GLY A 246 -10.44 3.03 24.93
C GLY A 246 -9.70 4.00 24.03
N LYS A 247 -8.65 4.59 24.56
CA LYS A 247 -7.73 5.42 23.78
C LYS A 247 -6.80 4.53 22.99
N ILE A 248 -6.63 4.86 21.70
CA ILE A 248 -5.69 4.19 20.81
C ILE A 248 -4.61 5.20 20.44
N ASP A 249 -3.36 4.77 20.58
CA ASP A 249 -2.22 5.56 20.13
C ASP A 249 -2.10 5.45 18.60
N PHE A 250 -1.82 6.55 17.94
CA PHE A 250 -1.43 6.55 16.55
C PHE A 250 0.09 6.42 16.49
N GLU A 251 0.55 5.26 16.11
CA GLU A 251 1.98 5.03 15.87
C GLU A 251 2.35 5.60 14.51
N GLY A 252 3.13 6.68 14.51
CA GLY A 252 3.70 7.25 13.30
C GLY A 252 4.59 6.26 12.57
N GLY A 253 4.66 6.40 11.25
CA GLY A 253 5.49 5.57 10.39
C GLY A 253 7.00 5.86 10.55
N LYS A 254 7.80 5.18 9.74
CA LYS A 254 9.25 5.38 9.62
C LYS A 254 9.57 6.42 8.52
N ASN A 255 8.62 7.29 8.22
CA ASN A 255 8.65 8.27 7.14
C ASN A 255 9.49 9.52 7.46
N LEU A 256 9.66 9.85 8.74
CA LEU A 256 10.37 11.07 9.14
C LEU A 256 11.90 10.88 9.09
N PRO A 257 12.65 11.86 8.57
CA PRO A 257 14.10 11.76 8.43
C PRO A 257 14.88 11.83 9.76
N VAL A 258 14.23 12.15 10.87
CA VAL A 258 14.84 12.18 12.21
C VAL A 258 13.93 11.44 13.20
N ARG A 259 14.54 10.78 14.19
CA ARG A 259 13.78 10.01 15.20
C ARG A 259 13.03 10.90 16.18
N ASP A 260 13.71 11.96 16.62
CA ASP A 260 13.23 12.82 17.70
C ASP A 260 13.28 14.29 17.28
N GLY A 261 12.24 15.01 17.67
CA GLY A 261 12.14 16.45 17.54
C GLY A 261 11.27 16.89 16.36
N ASP A 262 10.66 18.05 16.55
CA ASP A 262 9.85 18.69 15.54
C ASP A 262 10.72 19.14 14.37
N ILE A 263 10.28 18.82 13.16
CA ILE A 263 10.88 19.32 11.94
C ILE A 263 10.01 20.46 11.44
N GLU A 264 10.56 21.66 11.47
CA GLU A 264 9.92 22.83 10.87
C GLU A 264 10.10 22.74 9.34
N PHE A 265 9.20 22.04 8.65
CA PHE A 265 9.25 21.82 7.20
C PHE A 265 9.38 23.13 6.41
N ASP A 266 8.79 24.22 6.88
CA ASP A 266 8.85 25.53 6.24
C ASP A 266 10.28 26.00 5.96
N LYS A 267 11.26 25.58 6.78
CA LYS A 267 12.68 25.89 6.58
C LYS A 267 13.24 25.25 5.32
N TYR A 268 12.65 24.15 4.85
CA TYR A 268 13.14 23.33 3.73
C TYR A 268 12.26 23.39 2.49
N ILE A 269 11.18 24.17 2.52
CA ILE A 269 10.21 24.28 1.42
C ILE A 269 10.86 24.72 0.09
N LYS A 270 11.96 25.47 0.17
CA LYS A 270 12.70 25.91 -1.02
C LYS A 270 13.44 24.74 -1.68
N ASP A 271 14.08 23.89 -0.87
CA ASP A 271 14.79 22.73 -1.35
C ASP A 271 13.81 21.71 -1.92
N PHE A 272 12.70 21.47 -1.22
CA PHE A 272 11.61 20.61 -1.66
C PHE A 272 11.04 21.06 -3.02
N LYS A 273 10.66 22.35 -3.15
CA LYS A 273 10.15 22.89 -4.42
C LYS A 273 11.19 22.85 -5.54
N LYS A 274 12.48 23.01 -5.18
CA LYS A 274 13.56 22.90 -6.14
C LYS A 274 13.68 21.47 -6.68
N GLY A 275 13.64 20.44 -5.82
CA GLY A 275 13.67 19.04 -6.25
C GLY A 275 12.53 18.69 -7.18
N PHE A 276 11.30 19.10 -6.83
CA PHE A 276 10.13 18.90 -7.70
C PHE A 276 10.32 19.54 -9.08
N ARG A 277 10.74 20.80 -9.11
CA ARG A 277 10.93 21.55 -10.35
C ARG A 277 12.03 20.96 -11.21
N ASP A 278 13.17 20.62 -10.60
CA ASP A 278 14.34 20.08 -11.33
C ASP A 278 13.97 18.75 -12.01
N PHE A 279 13.27 17.86 -11.31
CA PHE A 279 12.76 16.62 -11.89
C PHE A 279 11.76 16.89 -13.02
N TYR A 280 10.79 17.76 -12.79
CA TYR A 280 9.73 18.08 -13.78
C TYR A 280 10.32 18.61 -15.08
N LEU A 281 11.27 19.51 -15.02
CA LEU A 281 11.92 20.10 -16.19
C LEU A 281 12.74 19.04 -16.97
N ILE A 282 13.48 18.18 -16.29
CA ILE A 282 14.22 17.09 -16.91
C ILE A 282 13.27 16.12 -17.61
N PHE A 283 12.20 15.72 -16.91
CA PHE A 283 11.19 14.84 -17.48
C PHE A 283 10.52 15.46 -18.72
N GLU A 284 10.18 16.75 -18.67
CA GLU A 284 9.63 17.49 -19.82
C GLU A 284 10.56 17.47 -21.04
N GLU A 285 11.85 17.70 -20.84
CA GLU A 285 12.82 17.65 -21.94
C GLU A 285 13.02 16.23 -22.47
N LEU A 286 13.12 15.24 -21.61
CA LEU A 286 13.23 13.84 -22.01
C LEU A 286 11.98 13.37 -22.78
N ASN A 287 10.79 13.77 -22.36
CA ASN A 287 9.55 13.40 -23.03
C ASN A 287 9.40 13.96 -24.44
N LYS A 288 10.27 14.91 -24.87
CA LYS A 288 10.36 15.37 -26.26
C LYS A 288 11.13 14.40 -27.15
N THR A 289 11.93 13.50 -26.56
CA THR A 289 12.79 12.56 -27.27
C THR A 289 12.05 11.25 -27.59
N GLU A 290 12.24 10.71 -28.79
CA GLU A 290 11.64 9.43 -29.16
C GLU A 290 12.24 8.26 -28.36
N GLU A 291 13.51 8.33 -27.99
CA GLU A 291 14.17 7.30 -27.16
C GLU A 291 13.47 7.14 -25.81
N PHE A 292 13.20 8.24 -25.10
CA PHE A 292 12.51 8.19 -23.82
C PHE A 292 11.05 7.74 -23.93
N LYS A 293 10.34 8.19 -24.99
CA LYS A 293 8.97 7.70 -25.25
C LYS A 293 8.94 6.19 -25.49
N MET A 294 9.93 5.67 -26.24
CA MET A 294 10.06 4.22 -26.45
C MET A 294 10.38 3.49 -25.14
N LEU A 295 11.24 4.04 -24.29
CA LEU A 295 11.53 3.51 -22.97
C LEU A 295 10.28 3.45 -22.10
N LEU A 296 9.51 4.54 -22.03
CA LEU A 296 8.24 4.58 -21.30
C LEU A 296 7.28 3.52 -21.82
N LYS A 297 7.08 3.46 -23.12
CA LYS A 297 6.19 2.48 -23.73
C LYS A 297 6.62 1.03 -23.42
N ALA A 298 7.92 0.73 -23.53
CA ALA A 298 8.43 -0.61 -23.29
C ALA A 298 8.28 -1.06 -21.82
N ASN A 299 8.34 -0.12 -20.88
CA ASN A 299 8.30 -0.44 -19.45
C ASN A 299 6.91 -0.28 -18.81
N LEU A 300 6.02 0.51 -19.39
CA LEU A 300 4.71 0.80 -18.79
C LEU A 300 3.54 0.09 -19.47
N TYR A 301 3.76 -0.53 -20.62
CA TYR A 301 2.72 -1.21 -21.37
C TYR A 301 2.38 -2.57 -20.73
N GLY A 302 1.09 -2.85 -20.52
CA GLY A 302 0.60 -4.14 -19.99
C GLY A 302 0.85 -4.36 -18.50
N LEU A 303 1.10 -3.29 -17.75
CA LEU A 303 1.25 -3.41 -16.30
C LEU A 303 -0.12 -3.46 -15.63
N LYS A 304 -0.25 -4.36 -14.66
CA LYS A 304 -1.40 -4.37 -13.75
C LYS A 304 -1.11 -3.45 -12.57
N THR A 305 -2.08 -2.61 -12.24
CA THR A 305 -2.03 -1.68 -11.10
C THR A 305 -3.29 -1.82 -10.26
N ARG A 306 -3.15 -1.65 -8.95
CA ARG A 306 -4.28 -1.71 -8.01
C ARG A 306 -5.17 -0.49 -8.20
N VAL A 307 -6.48 -0.73 -8.15
CA VAL A 307 -7.51 0.31 -8.15
C VAL A 307 -8.20 0.35 -6.81
N LEU A 308 -8.39 1.56 -6.27
CA LEU A 308 -9.09 1.78 -5.01
C LEU A 308 -10.49 2.36 -5.27
N PHE A 309 -11.53 1.57 -5.03
CA PHE A 309 -12.92 2.03 -5.12
C PHE A 309 -13.42 2.61 -3.79
N ARG A 310 -12.95 2.07 -2.67
CA ARG A 310 -13.22 2.55 -1.32
C ARG A 310 -11.92 2.59 -0.53
N ASP A 311 -11.87 3.41 0.48
CA ASP A 311 -10.76 3.38 1.43
C ASP A 311 -10.77 2.05 2.22
N THR A 312 -9.58 1.56 2.55
CA THR A 312 -9.36 0.30 3.26
C THR A 312 -10.05 0.29 4.63
N ASN A 313 -10.15 1.44 5.31
CA ASN A 313 -10.81 1.54 6.61
C ASN A 313 -12.32 1.26 6.52
N SER A 314 -12.96 1.59 5.40
CA SER A 314 -14.36 1.26 5.16
C SER A 314 -14.57 -0.26 5.16
N TYR A 315 -13.72 -1.01 4.45
CA TYR A 315 -13.78 -2.47 4.46
C TYR A 315 -13.42 -3.05 5.83
N ALA A 316 -12.37 -2.56 6.46
CA ALA A 316 -11.94 -3.00 7.79
C ALA A 316 -13.05 -2.80 8.83
N SER A 317 -13.82 -1.71 8.73
CA SER A 317 -14.97 -1.44 9.61
C SER A 317 -16.06 -2.47 9.42
N VAL A 318 -16.40 -2.84 8.18
CA VAL A 318 -17.40 -3.90 7.90
C VAL A 318 -16.90 -5.26 8.41
N LEU A 319 -15.62 -5.61 8.17
CA LEU A 319 -15.06 -6.86 8.69
C LEU A 319 -15.07 -6.90 10.22
N SER A 320 -14.71 -5.79 10.89
CA SER A 320 -14.77 -5.69 12.35
C SER A 320 -16.20 -5.89 12.87
N PHE A 321 -17.18 -5.32 12.18
CA PHE A 321 -18.60 -5.53 12.52
C PHE A 321 -19.00 -7.01 12.38
N LEU A 322 -18.54 -7.69 11.33
CA LEU A 322 -18.80 -9.11 11.09
C LEU A 322 -18.16 -10.05 12.12
N TYR A 323 -17.26 -9.57 12.97
CA TYR A 323 -16.71 -10.35 14.10
C TYR A 323 -17.62 -10.37 15.33
N HIS A 324 -18.74 -9.65 15.33
CA HIS A 324 -19.69 -9.71 16.42
C HIS A 324 -20.33 -11.12 16.52
N PRO A 325 -20.53 -11.69 17.73
CA PRO A 325 -21.05 -13.05 17.92
C PRO A 325 -22.36 -13.35 17.20
N ASP A 326 -23.25 -12.39 17.02
CA ASP A 326 -24.53 -12.56 16.33
C ASP A 326 -24.39 -12.99 14.88
N PHE A 327 -23.26 -12.66 14.25
CA PHE A 327 -22.95 -13.07 12.87
C PHE A 327 -22.31 -14.45 12.75
N TYR A 328 -22.20 -15.19 13.85
CA TYR A 328 -21.65 -16.53 13.88
C TYR A 328 -22.67 -17.64 14.06
N GLU A 329 -23.95 -17.29 14.31
CA GLU A 329 -25.04 -18.25 14.45
C GLU A 329 -25.56 -18.68 13.07
N GLU A 330 -25.87 -17.73 12.18
CA GLU A 330 -26.38 -18.01 10.84
C GLU A 330 -25.61 -17.23 9.76
N MET A 331 -25.33 -17.90 8.65
CA MET A 331 -24.60 -17.28 7.52
C MET A 331 -25.39 -16.14 6.88
N LEU A 332 -26.73 -16.24 6.87
CA LEU A 332 -27.61 -15.23 6.28
C LEU A 332 -27.47 -13.86 6.97
N ASP A 333 -27.19 -13.84 8.27
CA ASP A 333 -27.03 -12.56 8.99
C ASP A 333 -25.75 -11.84 8.55
N ARG A 334 -24.70 -12.57 8.19
CA ARG A 334 -23.49 -12.00 7.56
C ARG A 334 -23.80 -11.42 6.19
N GLU A 335 -24.58 -12.11 5.38
CA GLU A 335 -24.99 -11.60 4.06
C GLU A 335 -25.75 -10.29 4.18
N LYS A 336 -26.68 -10.18 5.14
CA LYS A 336 -27.41 -8.92 5.42
C LYS A 336 -26.46 -7.78 5.80
N ALA A 337 -25.40 -8.06 6.55
CA ALA A 337 -24.41 -7.04 6.90
C ALA A 337 -23.62 -6.57 5.66
N LEU A 338 -23.27 -7.48 4.75
CA LEU A 338 -22.61 -7.16 3.50
C LEU A 338 -23.51 -6.37 2.53
N GLU A 339 -24.84 -6.44 2.65
CA GLU A 339 -25.76 -5.62 1.86
C GLU A 339 -25.53 -4.11 2.05
N ASN A 340 -24.94 -3.68 3.16
CA ASN A 340 -24.57 -2.27 3.35
C ASN A 340 -23.61 -1.75 2.28
N LEU A 341 -22.82 -2.60 1.65
CA LEU A 341 -21.93 -2.21 0.55
C LEU A 341 -22.71 -1.75 -0.69
N TRP A 342 -23.94 -2.27 -0.88
CA TRP A 342 -24.84 -1.91 -1.99
C TRP A 342 -25.50 -0.53 -1.81
N SER A 343 -25.44 0.05 -0.61
CA SER A 343 -25.99 1.39 -0.33
C SER A 343 -25.25 2.51 -1.08
N ASN A 344 -24.00 2.28 -1.46
CA ASN A 344 -23.19 3.21 -2.25
C ASN A 344 -23.45 2.97 -3.74
N LYS A 345 -23.78 4.06 -4.45
CA LYS A 345 -24.13 4.03 -5.87
C LYS A 345 -22.88 3.93 -6.76
N PHE A 346 -22.28 2.75 -6.83
CA PHE A 346 -21.44 2.46 -7.98
C PHE A 346 -22.33 2.18 -9.19
N SER A 347 -22.02 2.76 -10.33
CA SER A 347 -22.70 2.48 -11.59
C SER A 347 -22.50 1.02 -12.01
N ASN A 348 -21.36 0.42 -11.68
CA ASN A 348 -21.04 -0.97 -11.94
C ASN A 348 -21.34 -1.85 -10.71
N GLN A 349 -22.42 -2.63 -10.80
CA GLN A 349 -22.83 -3.55 -9.75
C GLN A 349 -21.87 -4.75 -9.57
N GLY A 350 -21.10 -5.08 -10.60
CA GLY A 350 -20.08 -6.13 -10.55
C GLY A 350 -19.01 -5.85 -9.50
N ILE A 351 -18.66 -4.58 -9.29
CA ILE A 351 -17.70 -4.17 -8.25
C ILE A 351 -18.23 -4.59 -6.86
N VAL A 352 -19.47 -4.21 -6.53
CA VAL A 352 -20.03 -4.50 -5.21
C VAL A 352 -20.23 -6.01 -5.00
N ALA A 353 -20.61 -6.74 -6.04
CA ALA A 353 -20.72 -8.20 -5.98
C ALA A 353 -19.37 -8.84 -5.64
N SER A 354 -18.30 -8.41 -6.29
CA SER A 354 -16.94 -8.90 -6.02
C SER A 354 -16.43 -8.45 -4.65
N GLU A 355 -16.72 -7.21 -4.20
CA GLU A 355 -16.44 -6.78 -2.82
C GLU A 355 -17.04 -7.75 -1.80
N CYS A 356 -18.32 -8.07 -1.94
CA CYS A 356 -19.00 -9.02 -1.06
C CYS A 356 -18.35 -10.41 -1.09
N GLU A 357 -17.96 -10.89 -2.27
CA GLU A 357 -17.34 -12.20 -2.44
C GLU A 357 -15.98 -12.29 -1.73
N GLN A 358 -15.13 -11.29 -1.90
CA GLN A 358 -13.84 -11.21 -1.23
C GLN A 358 -14.01 -11.07 0.30
N MET A 359 -14.97 -10.27 0.77
CA MET A 359 -15.22 -10.08 2.20
C MET A 359 -15.85 -11.30 2.89
N ARG A 360 -16.55 -12.19 2.15
CA ARG A 360 -16.95 -13.51 2.68
C ARG A 360 -15.75 -14.37 3.06
N LEU A 361 -14.62 -14.16 2.39
CA LEU A 361 -13.35 -14.81 2.70
C LEU A 361 -12.56 -14.10 3.81
N LEU A 362 -13.09 -13.02 4.38
CA LEU A 362 -12.46 -12.13 5.37
C LEU A 362 -11.29 -11.33 4.79
N ASP A 363 -11.26 -11.13 3.50
CA ASP A 363 -10.25 -10.33 2.81
C ASP A 363 -10.71 -8.87 2.64
N ILE A 364 -9.75 -7.97 2.60
CA ILE A 364 -9.96 -6.61 2.10
C ILE A 364 -10.04 -6.69 0.58
N PRO A 365 -11.13 -6.21 -0.05
CA PRO A 365 -11.27 -6.25 -1.51
C PRO A 365 -10.15 -5.56 -2.26
N ILE A 366 -9.67 -6.21 -3.30
CA ILE A 366 -8.65 -5.66 -4.20
C ILE A 366 -9.08 -5.80 -5.65
N PHE A 367 -8.78 -4.77 -6.43
CA PHE A 367 -9.10 -4.69 -7.85
C PHE A 367 -7.90 -4.21 -8.63
N TYR A 368 -7.82 -4.61 -9.88
CA TYR A 368 -6.72 -4.28 -10.77
C TYR A 368 -7.23 -3.73 -12.09
N THR A 369 -6.44 -2.85 -12.69
CA THR A 369 -6.59 -2.43 -14.08
C THR A 369 -5.29 -2.70 -14.83
N ASP A 370 -5.39 -2.79 -16.17
CA ASP A 370 -4.24 -2.91 -17.05
C ASP A 370 -3.97 -1.55 -17.71
N THR A 371 -2.70 -1.16 -17.81
CA THR A 371 -2.33 0.14 -18.42
C THR A 371 -2.65 0.27 -19.92
N ASN A 372 -3.00 -0.82 -20.59
CA ASN A 372 -3.34 -0.82 -22.03
C ASN A 372 -4.82 -0.73 -22.30
N ILE A 373 -5.62 -1.29 -21.40
CA ILE A 373 -7.06 -1.46 -21.56
C ILE A 373 -7.75 -0.94 -20.30
N ASN A 374 -8.83 -0.22 -20.51
CA ASN A 374 -9.60 0.34 -19.41
C ASN A 374 -10.59 -0.70 -18.85
N GLU A 375 -10.05 -1.87 -18.50
CA GLU A 375 -10.80 -2.99 -17.96
C GLU A 375 -10.43 -3.18 -16.48
N ILE A 376 -11.42 -3.59 -15.69
CA ILE A 376 -11.29 -3.83 -14.26
C ILE A 376 -11.40 -5.33 -14.01
N TYR A 377 -10.46 -5.84 -13.24
CA TYR A 377 -10.40 -7.23 -12.80
C TYR A 377 -10.45 -7.29 -11.29
N ASP A 378 -11.15 -8.28 -10.77
CA ASP A 378 -11.09 -8.61 -9.35
C ASP A 378 -9.90 -9.52 -9.01
N ASP A 379 -9.80 -9.85 -7.73
CA ASP A 379 -8.75 -10.73 -7.19
C ASP A 379 -8.83 -12.18 -7.70
N PHE A 380 -9.99 -12.60 -8.18
CA PHE A 380 -10.19 -13.93 -8.78
C PHE A 380 -9.86 -13.95 -10.28
N GLY A 381 -9.51 -12.81 -10.85
CA GLY A 381 -9.25 -12.64 -12.29
C GLY A 381 -10.52 -12.48 -13.14
N ASN A 382 -11.67 -12.28 -12.52
CA ASN A 382 -12.89 -12.01 -13.27
C ASN A 382 -12.86 -10.57 -13.78
N HIS A 383 -13.27 -10.41 -15.03
CA HIS A 383 -13.51 -9.10 -15.64
C HIS A 383 -14.85 -8.56 -15.11
N ILE A 384 -14.86 -7.36 -14.56
CA ILE A 384 -16.02 -6.74 -13.91
C ILE A 384 -16.38 -5.35 -14.45
N GLY A 385 -15.62 -4.79 -15.37
CA GLY A 385 -15.92 -3.53 -16.02
C GLY A 385 -14.85 -3.00 -16.93
#